data_4009492b994b6a9ed772302888ca860a
#
_entry.id   4009492b994b6a9ed772302888ca860a
#
_cell.length_a   1.000
_cell.length_b   1.000
_cell.length_c   1.000
_cell.angle_alpha   90.00
_cell.angle_beta   90.00
_cell.angle_gamma   90.00
#
_symmetry.space_group_name_H-M   'P 1'
#
loop_
_entity.id
_entity.type
_entity.pdbx_description
1 polymer ?
#
loop_
_entity_poly.entity_id
_entity_poly.type
_entity_poly.pdbx_seq_one_letter_code
_entity_poly.pdbx_strand_id
1 'polypeptide(L)'
;MKRFRTLVVRARSIIACVLGTLLIVAPSTSRVEAVGPASISIVDQRGNAFSLAALPQRFVAVTFVASRCTDACPIANALFAKLQQRIVRSGRSVALVTLTLDPDFDSPFVMSALAASYNADPAVWRLASGKPANVRALMHAFGITVRADAKGIPDEHTSAVYILDAQRKLRTILLLSASLPDDVLAATR
;
A
#
# COMPACT_ATOMS: atom_id res chain seq x y z
N MET A 1 15.68 86.06 -60.23
CA MET A 1 15.71 85.87 -58.75
C MET A 1 14.61 84.89 -58.35
N LYS A 2 14.89 83.59 -58.19
CA LYS A 2 13.93 82.55 -57.82
C LYS A 2 14.43 81.87 -56.56
N ARG A 3 13.69 82.00 -55.45
CA ARG A 3 13.98 81.38 -54.13
C ARG A 3 13.56 79.89 -54.17
N PHE A 4 14.53 79.01 -54.01
CA PHE A 4 14.24 77.58 -53.74
C PHE A 4 13.89 77.41 -52.27
N ARG A 5 12.68 76.91 -52.01
CA ARG A 5 12.25 76.45 -50.69
C ARG A 5 12.64 74.99 -50.54
N THR A 6 13.52 74.73 -49.60
CA THR A 6 13.90 73.36 -49.23
C THR A 6 12.83 72.75 -48.32
N LEU A 7 12.22 71.66 -48.78
CA LEU A 7 11.22 70.90 -47.99
C LEU A 7 12.00 69.86 -47.20
N VAL A 8 11.99 70.05 -45.85
CA VAL A 8 12.56 69.08 -44.90
C VAL A 8 11.53 68.02 -44.60
N VAL A 9 11.70 66.82 -45.16
CA VAL A 9 10.83 65.66 -44.79
C VAL A 9 11.39 65.05 -43.53
N ARG A 10 10.64 65.15 -42.44
CA ARG A 10 10.92 64.46 -41.18
C ARG A 10 10.49 62.98 -41.31
N ALA A 11 11.45 62.08 -41.44
CA ALA A 11 11.21 60.66 -41.33
C ALA A 11 10.95 60.31 -39.87
N ARG A 12 9.73 59.88 -39.57
CA ARG A 12 9.36 59.30 -38.28
C ARG A 12 9.72 57.80 -38.31
N SER A 13 10.82 57.40 -37.65
CA SER A 13 11.16 56.01 -37.42
C SER A 13 10.15 55.45 -36.43
N ILE A 14 9.31 54.50 -36.91
CA ILE A 14 8.47 53.66 -36.08
C ILE A 14 9.32 52.44 -35.72
N ILE A 15 9.85 52.41 -34.51
CA ILE A 15 10.50 51.22 -33.95
C ILE A 15 9.37 50.32 -33.45
N ALA A 16 9.02 49.32 -34.22
CA ALA A 16 8.13 48.27 -33.81
C ALA A 16 8.88 47.31 -32.85
N CYS A 17 8.61 47.44 -31.56
CA CYS A 17 9.11 46.53 -30.53
C CYS A 17 8.34 45.20 -30.61
N VAL A 18 8.89 44.21 -31.31
CA VAL A 18 8.37 42.85 -31.34
C VAL A 18 8.84 42.18 -30.06
N LEU A 19 8.00 42.22 -29.00
CA LEU A 19 8.16 41.39 -27.82
C LEU A 19 7.81 39.93 -28.19
N GLY A 20 8.82 39.19 -28.57
CA GLY A 20 8.70 37.73 -28.71
C GLY A 20 8.50 37.10 -27.33
N THR A 21 7.28 36.69 -27.02
CA THR A 21 6.97 35.88 -25.83
C THR A 21 7.53 34.47 -26.05
N LEU A 22 8.72 34.22 -25.50
CA LEU A 22 9.33 32.90 -25.50
C LEU A 22 8.51 32.01 -24.51
N LEU A 23 7.57 31.23 -25.02
CA LEU A 23 6.87 30.20 -24.28
C LEU A 23 7.89 29.09 -23.92
N ILE A 24 8.43 29.16 -22.71
CA ILE A 24 9.23 28.07 -22.15
C ILE A 24 8.25 26.96 -21.81
N VAL A 25 8.08 26.00 -22.73
CA VAL A 25 7.43 24.72 -22.46
C VAL A 25 8.39 23.94 -21.57
N ALA A 26 8.17 23.99 -20.25
CA ALA A 26 8.87 23.13 -19.33
C ALA A 26 8.52 21.66 -19.66
N PRO A 27 9.48 20.77 -19.86
CA PRO A 27 9.18 19.36 -20.03
C PRO A 27 8.53 18.87 -18.74
N SER A 28 7.26 18.46 -18.82
CA SER A 28 6.61 17.70 -17.77
C SER A 28 7.30 16.35 -17.65
N THR A 29 8.35 16.28 -16.86
CA THR A 29 8.92 15.00 -16.44
C THR A 29 7.85 14.34 -15.58
N SER A 30 7.01 13.52 -16.20
CA SER A 30 6.22 12.54 -15.49
C SER A 30 7.20 11.65 -14.72
N ARG A 31 7.41 12.00 -13.44
CA ARG A 31 8.08 11.12 -12.51
C ARG A 31 7.26 9.86 -12.50
N VAL A 32 7.71 8.81 -13.15
CA VAL A 32 7.24 7.46 -12.89
C VAL A 32 7.69 7.19 -11.46
N GLU A 33 6.83 7.51 -10.50
CA GLU A 33 7.01 7.06 -9.13
C GLU A 33 7.11 5.55 -9.22
N ALA A 34 8.27 5.01 -8.86
CA ALA A 34 8.43 3.58 -8.71
C ALA A 34 7.34 3.16 -7.71
N VAL A 35 6.36 2.40 -8.20
CA VAL A 35 5.25 1.91 -7.38
C VAL A 35 5.87 1.08 -6.28
N GLY A 36 5.98 1.65 -5.10
CA GLY A 36 6.51 0.94 -3.94
C GLY A 36 5.64 -0.28 -3.63
N PRO A 37 6.16 -1.31 -2.98
CA PRO A 37 5.40 -2.54 -2.69
C PRO A 37 4.07 -2.26 -1.96
N ALA A 38 4.00 -1.21 -1.16
CA ALA A 38 2.77 -0.80 -0.48
C ALA A 38 1.64 -0.35 -1.43
N SER A 39 1.93 0.01 -2.67
CA SER A 39 0.94 0.42 -3.69
C SER A 39 0.42 -0.74 -4.54
N ILE A 40 0.93 -1.96 -4.35
CA ILE A 40 0.47 -3.13 -5.09
C ILE A 40 -1.00 -3.40 -4.75
N SER A 41 -1.83 -3.57 -5.79
CA SER A 41 -3.27 -3.82 -5.64
C SER A 41 -3.53 -5.26 -5.23
N ILE A 42 -4.33 -5.42 -4.19
CA ILE A 42 -4.85 -6.69 -3.65
C ILE A 42 -6.37 -6.57 -3.45
N VAL A 43 -7.04 -7.65 -3.08
CA VAL A 43 -8.50 -7.72 -2.94
C VAL A 43 -8.84 -8.19 -1.52
N ASP A 44 -9.71 -7.47 -0.83
CA ASP A 44 -10.17 -7.82 0.51
C ASP A 44 -11.27 -8.91 0.48
N GLN A 45 -11.69 -9.36 1.67
CA GLN A 45 -12.74 -10.37 1.86
C GLN A 45 -14.13 -9.96 1.33
N ARG A 46 -14.33 -8.70 0.95
CA ARG A 46 -15.56 -8.20 0.32
C ARG A 46 -15.45 -8.11 -1.21
N GLY A 47 -14.30 -8.43 -1.77
CA GLY A 47 -14.02 -8.27 -3.19
C GLY A 47 -13.57 -6.86 -3.59
N ASN A 48 -13.30 -5.96 -2.63
CA ASN A 48 -12.86 -4.60 -2.93
C ASN A 48 -11.34 -4.57 -3.16
N ALA A 49 -10.94 -3.96 -4.26
CA ALA A 49 -9.53 -3.72 -4.52
C ALA A 49 -9.00 -2.61 -3.60
N PHE A 50 -7.82 -2.83 -3.03
CA PHE A 50 -7.11 -1.82 -2.23
C PHE A 50 -5.59 -2.05 -2.29
N SER A 51 -4.83 -1.15 -1.69
CA SER A 51 -3.40 -1.32 -1.44
C SER A 51 -3.07 -0.94 0.00
N LEU A 52 -1.94 -1.38 0.53
CA LEU A 52 -1.51 -0.98 1.87
C LEU A 52 -1.33 0.54 1.96
N ALA A 53 -0.88 1.18 0.86
CA ALA A 53 -0.72 2.63 0.79
C ALA A 53 -2.04 3.40 0.91
N ALA A 54 -3.14 2.84 0.45
CA ALA A 54 -4.46 3.49 0.44
C ALA A 54 -5.21 3.38 1.77
N LEU A 55 -4.69 2.63 2.75
CA LEU A 55 -5.34 2.50 4.05
C LEU A 55 -5.28 3.83 4.82
N PRO A 56 -6.39 4.33 5.40
CA PRO A 56 -6.41 5.62 6.08
C PRO A 56 -5.76 5.61 7.46
N GLN A 57 -5.55 4.43 8.05
CA GLN A 57 -4.98 4.29 9.38
C GLN A 57 -3.50 4.68 9.40
N ARG A 58 -3.06 5.27 10.53
CA ARG A 58 -1.68 5.70 10.72
C ARG A 58 -0.68 4.54 10.66
N PHE A 59 -1.05 3.40 11.22
CA PHE A 59 -0.22 2.20 11.24
C PHE A 59 -0.93 1.04 10.56
N VAL A 60 -0.16 0.12 10.00
CA VAL A 60 -0.68 -1.13 9.44
C VAL A 60 0.10 -2.29 10.04
N ALA A 61 -0.60 -3.25 10.63
CA ALA A 61 -0.04 -4.52 11.07
C ALA A 61 -0.36 -5.59 10.04
N VAL A 62 0.66 -6.14 9.40
CA VAL A 62 0.54 -7.13 8.32
C VAL A 62 1.02 -8.48 8.82
N THR A 63 0.24 -9.53 8.61
CA THR A 63 0.69 -10.93 8.76
C THR A 63 0.36 -11.74 7.51
N PHE A 64 0.97 -12.91 7.41
CA PHE A 64 0.78 -13.80 6.27
C PHE A 64 0.29 -15.16 6.77
N VAL A 65 -0.73 -15.71 6.11
CA VAL A 65 -1.32 -17.00 6.43
C VAL A 65 -1.68 -17.77 5.15
N ALA A 66 -1.81 -19.10 5.24
CA ALA A 66 -2.47 -19.90 4.24
C ALA A 66 -3.75 -20.47 4.83
N SER A 67 -4.86 -20.49 4.09
CA SER A 67 -6.15 -20.99 4.61
C SER A 67 -6.09 -22.49 4.92
N ARG A 68 -5.24 -23.22 4.22
CA ARG A 68 -5.03 -24.66 4.39
C ARG A 68 -4.04 -25.04 5.51
N CYS A 69 -3.33 -24.06 6.06
CA CYS A 69 -2.40 -24.29 7.18
C CYS A 69 -3.19 -24.59 8.46
N THR A 70 -2.82 -25.64 9.17
CA THR A 70 -3.51 -26.12 10.37
C THR A 70 -2.75 -25.87 11.67
N ASP A 71 -1.59 -25.23 11.61
CA ASP A 71 -0.69 -25.01 12.75
C ASP A 71 -0.62 -23.52 13.16
N ALA A 72 0.35 -22.78 12.67
CA ALA A 72 0.60 -21.40 13.11
C ALA A 72 -0.46 -20.38 12.61
N CYS A 73 -1.08 -20.60 11.45
CA CYS A 73 -2.03 -19.68 10.86
C CYS A 73 -3.32 -19.50 11.68
N PRO A 74 -3.94 -20.54 12.26
CA PRO A 74 -5.05 -20.36 13.20
C PRO A 74 -4.68 -19.52 14.42
N ILE A 75 -3.46 -19.69 14.95
CA ILE A 75 -2.96 -18.91 16.09
C ILE A 75 -2.82 -17.44 15.71
N ALA A 76 -2.22 -17.14 14.54
CA ALA A 76 -2.08 -15.78 14.03
C ALA A 76 -3.43 -15.08 13.90
N ASN A 77 -4.41 -15.74 13.29
CA ASN A 77 -5.75 -15.19 13.12
C ASN A 77 -6.48 -15.01 14.46
N ALA A 78 -6.35 -15.94 15.41
CA ALA A 78 -6.92 -15.79 16.75
C ALA A 78 -6.32 -14.61 17.53
N LEU A 79 -5.01 -14.35 17.38
CA LEU A 79 -4.35 -13.18 17.95
C LEU A 79 -4.82 -11.87 17.29
N PHE A 80 -5.04 -11.88 15.98
CA PHE A 80 -5.58 -10.73 15.25
C PHE A 80 -7.04 -10.45 15.63
N ALA A 81 -7.86 -11.47 15.87
CA ALA A 81 -9.22 -11.28 16.39
C ALA A 81 -9.23 -10.60 17.78
N LYS A 82 -8.32 -11.00 18.68
CA LYS A 82 -8.13 -10.32 19.98
C LYS A 82 -7.64 -8.89 19.81
N LEU A 83 -6.67 -8.69 18.91
CA LEU A 83 -6.09 -7.38 18.63
C LEU A 83 -7.12 -6.43 18.02
N GLN A 84 -7.95 -6.88 17.08
CA GLN A 84 -9.07 -6.13 16.53
C GLN A 84 -9.96 -5.54 17.64
N GLN A 85 -10.41 -6.37 18.59
CA GLN A 85 -11.22 -5.90 19.71
C GLN A 85 -10.53 -4.84 20.56
N ARG A 86 -9.22 -4.95 20.75
CA ARG A 86 -8.43 -3.98 21.52
C ARG A 86 -8.24 -2.66 20.76
N ILE A 87 -8.03 -2.72 19.45
CA ILE A 87 -7.94 -1.54 18.58
C ILE A 87 -9.27 -0.76 18.64
N VAL A 88 -10.40 -1.44 18.46
CA VAL A 88 -11.73 -0.81 18.52
C VAL A 88 -11.94 -0.15 19.88
N ARG A 89 -11.68 -0.85 21.00
CA ARG A 89 -11.86 -0.28 22.35
C ARG A 89 -10.96 0.90 22.65
N SER A 90 -9.74 0.91 22.10
CA SER A 90 -8.76 1.96 22.37
C SER A 90 -8.81 3.13 21.37
N GLY A 91 -9.62 3.06 20.32
CA GLY A 91 -9.68 4.07 19.25
C GLY A 91 -8.37 4.25 18.48
N ARG A 92 -7.49 3.25 18.49
CA ARG A 92 -6.18 3.35 17.83
C ARG A 92 -6.30 3.37 16.32
N SER A 93 -5.50 4.20 15.67
CA SER A 93 -5.42 4.28 14.21
C SER A 93 -4.48 3.20 13.63
N VAL A 94 -4.91 1.95 13.74
CA VAL A 94 -4.19 0.76 13.26
C VAL A 94 -5.12 -0.06 12.36
N ALA A 95 -4.67 -0.37 11.14
CA ALA A 95 -5.32 -1.37 10.30
C ALA A 95 -4.63 -2.72 10.49
N LEU A 96 -5.40 -3.79 10.50
CA LEU A 96 -4.92 -5.17 10.44
C LEU A 96 -5.09 -5.70 9.03
N VAL A 97 -4.07 -6.34 8.49
CA VAL A 97 -4.10 -6.98 7.18
C VAL A 97 -3.51 -8.38 7.30
N THR A 98 -4.31 -9.38 6.98
CA THR A 98 -3.86 -10.76 6.78
C THR A 98 -3.77 -11.02 5.29
N LEU A 99 -2.57 -11.28 4.78
CA LEU A 99 -2.31 -11.62 3.38
C LEU A 99 -2.17 -13.13 3.21
N THR A 100 -2.62 -13.65 2.07
CA THR A 100 -2.41 -15.07 1.78
C THR A 100 -0.95 -15.38 1.45
N LEU A 101 -0.49 -16.58 1.87
CA LEU A 101 0.75 -17.24 1.42
C LEU A 101 0.51 -18.14 0.21
N ASP A 102 -0.74 -18.46 -0.10
CA ASP A 102 -1.16 -19.41 -1.12
C ASP A 102 -2.11 -18.77 -2.15
N PRO A 103 -1.62 -17.80 -2.92
CA PRO A 103 -2.49 -17.00 -3.80
C PRO A 103 -3.10 -17.80 -4.96
N ASP A 104 -2.61 -18.99 -5.25
CA ASP A 104 -3.19 -19.86 -6.26
C ASP A 104 -4.41 -20.62 -5.74
N PHE A 105 -4.48 -20.86 -4.43
CA PHE A 105 -5.60 -21.51 -3.77
C PHE A 105 -6.53 -20.51 -3.05
N ASP A 106 -5.96 -19.58 -2.31
CA ASP A 106 -6.70 -18.64 -1.46
C ASP A 106 -7.31 -17.50 -2.29
N SER A 107 -8.38 -17.81 -3.01
CA SER A 107 -9.18 -16.78 -3.71
C SER A 107 -9.79 -15.77 -2.71
N PRO A 108 -10.28 -14.61 -3.16
CA PRO A 108 -11.04 -13.69 -2.31
C PRO A 108 -12.23 -14.34 -1.62
N PHE A 109 -12.88 -15.33 -2.27
CA PHE A 109 -13.97 -16.10 -1.66
C PHE A 109 -13.49 -16.96 -0.49
N VAL A 110 -12.35 -17.65 -0.62
CA VAL A 110 -11.74 -18.42 0.47
C VAL A 110 -11.36 -17.50 1.63
N MET A 111 -10.75 -16.34 1.33
CA MET A 111 -10.40 -15.35 2.36
C MET A 111 -11.65 -14.75 3.03
N SER A 112 -12.77 -14.64 2.33
CA SER A 112 -14.04 -14.22 2.92
C SER A 112 -14.57 -15.24 3.93
N ALA A 113 -14.51 -16.53 3.60
CA ALA A 113 -14.91 -17.60 4.53
C ALA A 113 -13.99 -17.62 5.76
N LEU A 114 -12.69 -17.47 5.57
CA LEU A 114 -11.71 -17.35 6.66
C LEU A 114 -12.00 -16.13 7.55
N ALA A 115 -12.29 -14.98 6.96
CA ALA A 115 -12.64 -13.75 7.69
C ALA A 115 -13.90 -13.94 8.54
N ALA A 116 -14.93 -14.60 8.01
CA ALA A 116 -16.16 -14.90 8.72
C ALA A 116 -15.92 -15.79 9.95
N SER A 117 -15.03 -16.79 9.84
CA SER A 117 -14.73 -17.71 10.96
C SER A 117 -14.07 -17.02 12.16
N TYR A 118 -13.45 -15.86 11.97
CA TYR A 118 -12.82 -15.03 13.02
C TYR A 118 -13.58 -13.74 13.33
N ASN A 119 -14.77 -13.53 12.75
CA ASN A 119 -15.55 -12.29 12.88
C ASN A 119 -14.71 -11.04 12.55
N ALA A 120 -13.95 -11.09 11.46
CA ALA A 120 -13.11 -9.99 11.03
C ALA A 120 -13.95 -8.84 10.49
N ASP A 121 -13.89 -7.68 11.16
CA ASP A 121 -14.52 -6.44 10.70
C ASP A 121 -13.60 -5.78 9.64
N PRO A 122 -14.01 -5.69 8.38
CA PRO A 122 -13.19 -5.14 7.31
C PRO A 122 -12.88 -3.63 7.46
N ALA A 123 -13.54 -2.93 8.37
CA ALA A 123 -13.16 -1.56 8.73
C ALA A 123 -11.83 -1.51 9.51
N VAL A 124 -11.53 -2.58 10.25
CA VAL A 124 -10.32 -2.71 11.08
C VAL A 124 -9.38 -3.78 10.55
N TRP A 125 -9.92 -4.93 10.15
CA TRP A 125 -9.14 -6.10 9.76
C TRP A 125 -9.56 -6.63 8.40
N ARG A 126 -8.65 -6.54 7.43
CA ARG A 126 -8.82 -7.09 6.09
C ARG A 126 -8.04 -8.38 5.92
N LEU A 127 -8.73 -9.41 5.48
CA LEU A 127 -8.11 -10.64 4.98
C LEU A 127 -8.08 -10.53 3.45
N ALA A 128 -6.89 -10.62 2.86
CA ALA A 128 -6.70 -10.24 1.48
C ALA A 128 -5.95 -11.30 0.66
N SER A 129 -6.35 -11.38 -0.59
CA SER A 129 -5.74 -12.16 -1.66
C SER A 129 -5.62 -11.27 -2.91
N GLY A 130 -5.60 -11.84 -4.09
CA GLY A 130 -5.59 -11.08 -5.34
C GLY A 130 -4.90 -11.83 -6.47
N LYS A 131 -4.45 -11.10 -7.49
CA LYS A 131 -3.67 -11.71 -8.56
C LYS A 131 -2.41 -12.35 -7.97
N PRO A 132 -2.11 -13.65 -8.26
CA PRO A 132 -0.97 -14.34 -7.68
C PRO A 132 0.36 -13.59 -7.83
N ALA A 133 0.59 -12.94 -8.97
CA ALA A 133 1.78 -12.14 -9.19
C ALA A 133 1.90 -10.96 -8.20
N ASN A 134 0.78 -10.29 -7.88
CA ASN A 134 0.75 -9.16 -6.94
C ASN A 134 1.03 -9.62 -5.51
N VAL A 135 0.40 -10.72 -5.10
CA VAL A 135 0.60 -11.30 -3.76
C VAL A 135 2.05 -11.76 -3.59
N ARG A 136 2.60 -12.48 -4.58
CA ARG A 136 4.01 -12.89 -4.57
C ARG A 136 4.97 -11.71 -4.54
N ALA A 137 4.68 -10.62 -5.25
CA ALA A 137 5.48 -9.40 -5.19
C ALA A 137 5.46 -8.76 -3.78
N LEU A 138 4.30 -8.77 -3.10
CA LEU A 138 4.22 -8.34 -1.70
C LEU A 138 5.00 -9.27 -0.79
N MET A 139 4.82 -10.59 -0.89
CA MET A 139 5.59 -11.56 -0.11
C MET A 139 7.10 -11.30 -0.23
N HIS A 140 7.59 -11.14 -1.47
CA HIS A 140 9.00 -10.82 -1.72
C HIS A 140 9.42 -9.50 -1.05
N ALA A 141 8.59 -8.46 -1.13
CA ALA A 141 8.88 -7.16 -0.51
C ALA A 141 8.96 -7.20 1.02
N PHE A 142 8.23 -8.14 1.65
CA PHE A 142 8.31 -8.41 3.08
C PHE A 142 9.39 -9.43 3.46
N GLY A 143 10.16 -9.92 2.48
CA GLY A 143 11.18 -10.95 2.71
C GLY A 143 10.60 -12.32 3.04
N ILE A 144 9.35 -12.58 2.65
CA ILE A 144 8.70 -13.88 2.89
C ILE A 144 9.17 -14.89 1.86
N THR A 145 9.74 -15.97 2.36
CA THR A 145 10.04 -17.18 1.59
C THR A 145 9.13 -18.30 2.12
N VAL A 146 8.50 -19.01 1.22
CA VAL A 146 7.58 -20.10 1.53
C VAL A 146 8.12 -21.40 0.94
N ARG A 147 8.13 -22.46 1.75
CA ARG A 147 8.26 -23.83 1.28
C ARG A 147 6.91 -24.51 1.39
N ALA A 148 6.56 -25.23 0.36
CA ALA A 148 5.36 -26.07 0.36
C ALA A 148 5.69 -27.50 0.82
N ASP A 149 4.76 -28.12 1.53
CA ASP A 149 4.79 -29.52 1.88
C ASP A 149 4.59 -30.42 0.64
N ALA A 150 4.57 -31.73 0.83
CA ALA A 150 4.36 -32.72 -0.25
C ALA A 150 2.96 -32.58 -0.92
N LYS A 151 2.01 -31.88 -0.29
CA LYS A 151 0.67 -31.60 -0.82
C LYS A 151 0.57 -30.21 -1.47
N GLY A 152 1.68 -29.47 -1.56
CA GLY A 152 1.71 -28.10 -2.08
C GLY A 152 1.11 -27.08 -1.13
N ILE A 153 1.00 -27.37 0.17
CA ILE A 153 0.49 -26.43 1.17
C ILE A 153 1.69 -25.64 1.72
N PRO A 154 1.62 -24.30 1.78
CA PRO A 154 2.63 -23.50 2.47
C PRO A 154 2.78 -23.93 3.94
N ASP A 155 3.95 -24.45 4.28
CA ASP A 155 4.23 -25.06 5.58
C ASP A 155 5.33 -24.30 6.33
N GLU A 156 6.49 -24.11 5.71
CA GLU A 156 7.61 -23.40 6.32
C GLU A 156 7.64 -21.94 5.90
N HIS A 157 7.37 -21.04 6.83
CA HIS A 157 7.50 -19.60 6.63
C HIS A 157 7.71 -18.87 7.97
N THR A 158 8.19 -17.64 7.94
CA THR A 158 8.33 -16.82 9.15
C THR A 158 6.95 -16.40 9.65
N SER A 159 6.55 -16.91 10.79
CA SER A 159 5.32 -16.50 11.48
C SER A 159 5.55 -15.20 12.26
N ALA A 160 5.29 -14.06 11.61
CA ALA A 160 5.55 -12.73 12.16
C ALA A 160 4.48 -11.72 11.77
N VAL A 161 4.48 -10.60 12.48
CA VAL A 161 3.66 -9.42 12.20
C VAL A 161 4.58 -8.25 11.88
N TYR A 162 4.36 -7.64 10.73
CA TYR A 162 5.11 -6.50 10.21
C TYR A 162 4.35 -5.22 10.52
N ILE A 163 4.94 -4.32 11.27
CA ILE A 163 4.32 -3.02 11.60
C ILE A 163 4.85 -1.97 10.63
N LEU A 164 3.95 -1.38 9.86
CA LEU A 164 4.25 -0.27 8.96
C LEU A 164 3.79 1.04 9.60
N ASP A 165 4.58 2.11 9.42
CA ASP A 165 4.27 3.47 9.85
C ASP A 165 3.31 4.20 8.89
N ALA A 166 3.08 5.49 9.13
CA ALA A 166 2.20 6.33 8.30
C ALA A 166 2.72 6.50 6.86
N GLN A 167 4.01 6.34 6.61
CA GLN A 167 4.65 6.36 5.29
C GLN A 167 4.76 4.97 4.67
N ARG A 168 4.16 3.95 5.32
CA ARG A 168 4.24 2.53 4.93
C ARG A 168 5.66 1.96 4.92
N LYS A 169 6.56 2.57 5.68
CA LYS A 169 7.88 2.00 5.94
C LYS A 169 7.80 0.98 7.07
N LEU A 170 8.58 -0.07 6.96
CA LEU A 170 8.69 -1.07 8.02
C LEU A 170 9.29 -0.44 9.29
N ARG A 171 8.51 -0.45 10.37
CA ARG A 171 8.91 0.07 11.69
C ARG A 171 9.54 -1.02 12.57
N THR A 172 8.91 -2.19 12.61
CA THR A 172 9.38 -3.34 13.39
C THR A 172 8.71 -4.62 12.92
N ILE A 173 9.30 -5.75 13.30
CA ILE A 173 8.77 -7.09 13.10
C ILE A 173 8.57 -7.71 14.49
N LEU A 174 7.38 -8.25 14.72
CA LEU A 174 7.00 -8.90 15.96
C LEU A 174 6.73 -10.38 15.71
N LEU A 175 7.28 -11.26 16.54
CA LEU A 175 7.00 -12.69 16.44
C LEU A 175 5.63 -13.01 17.02
N LEU A 176 5.00 -14.07 16.54
CA LEU A 176 3.75 -14.56 17.12
C LEU A 176 3.98 -15.06 18.55
N SER A 177 3.27 -14.45 19.49
CA SER A 177 3.33 -14.79 20.92
C SER A 177 2.01 -14.42 21.58
N ALA A 178 1.77 -14.88 22.79
CA ALA A 178 0.58 -14.52 23.56
C ALA A 178 0.52 -13.01 23.87
N SER A 179 1.68 -12.31 23.94
CA SER A 179 1.79 -10.86 24.15
C SER A 179 1.60 -10.04 22.88
N LEU A 180 1.50 -10.65 21.70
CA LEU A 180 1.42 -9.94 20.42
C LEU A 180 0.42 -8.76 20.42
N PRO A 181 -0.82 -8.88 20.97
CA PRO A 181 -1.74 -7.74 21.01
C PRO A 181 -1.20 -6.55 21.80
N ASP A 182 -0.47 -6.79 22.89
CA ASP A 182 0.18 -5.73 23.68
C ASP A 182 1.37 -5.12 22.95
N ASP A 183 2.17 -5.97 22.33
CA ASP A 183 3.36 -5.56 21.59
C ASP A 183 3.00 -4.69 20.38
N VAL A 184 1.94 -5.05 19.62
CA VAL A 184 1.42 -4.22 18.52
C VAL A 184 0.92 -2.88 19.03
N LEU A 185 0.14 -2.85 20.12
CA LEU A 185 -0.35 -1.60 20.70
C LEU A 185 0.79 -0.74 21.25
N ALA A 186 1.87 -1.32 21.75
CA ALA A 186 3.07 -0.60 22.16
C ALA A 186 3.81 -0.02 20.96
N ALA A 187 4.00 -0.80 19.90
CA ALA A 187 4.69 -0.41 18.68
C ALA A 187 3.95 0.65 17.85
N THR A 188 2.65 0.86 18.08
CA THR A 188 1.77 1.77 17.31
C THR A 188 1.32 3.00 18.13
N ARG A 189 2.14 3.44 19.07
CA ARG A 189 1.92 4.70 19.82
C ARG A 189 2.30 5.93 19.03
#